data_b28583b441f4e72071c91f596125855b
#
_entry.id   b28583b441f4e72071c91f596125855b
#
_cell.length_a   1.000
_cell.length_b   1.000
_cell.length_c   1.000
_cell.angle_alpha   90.00
_cell.angle_beta   90.00
_cell.angle_gamma   90.00
#
_symmetry.space_group_name_H-M   'P 1'
#
loop_
_entity.id
_entity.type
_entity.pdbx_description
1 polymer ?
#
loop_
_entity_poly.entity_id
_entity_poly.type
_entity_poly.pdbx_seq_one_letter_code
_entity_poly.pdbx_strand_id
1 'polypeptide(L)'
;MAEYAPSYYMATANSVGDDARIVGAGYTGLSAALNLAEKGYCVTLLEAEKVGWGASGRNGGQVCPGHNMEYSTLSREVGVKNAKALWDMSIESVTLVKQLIAQHNIECDQKQGVLHVAAKASHV
;
A
#
# COMPACT_ATOMS: atom_id res chain seq x y z
N MET A 1 36.55 5.05 -0.89
CA MET A 1 35.17 5.24 -1.39
C MET A 1 35.28 5.35 -2.90
N ALA A 2 34.58 4.49 -3.65
CA ALA A 2 34.57 4.57 -5.09
C ALA A 2 33.74 5.80 -5.50
N GLU A 3 34.35 6.72 -6.22
CA GLU A 3 33.69 7.88 -6.80
C GLU A 3 32.83 7.40 -7.99
N TYR A 4 31.51 7.56 -7.90
CA TYR A 4 30.62 7.21 -9.01
C TYR A 4 30.89 8.14 -10.19
N ALA A 5 30.96 7.57 -11.39
CA ALA A 5 31.05 8.37 -12.60
C ALA A 5 29.88 9.36 -12.68
N PRO A 6 30.11 10.63 -13.04
CA PRO A 6 29.05 11.62 -13.15
C PRO A 6 28.03 11.17 -14.20
N SER A 7 26.81 10.88 -13.77
CA SER A 7 25.72 10.53 -14.67
C SER A 7 24.95 11.79 -15.10
N TYR A 8 24.27 11.73 -16.24
CA TYR A 8 23.38 12.79 -16.71
C TYR A 8 22.38 13.21 -15.61
N TYR A 9 21.89 12.25 -14.82
CA TYR A 9 20.95 12.50 -13.72
C TYR A 9 21.59 13.24 -12.53
N MET A 10 22.89 13.03 -12.26
CA MET A 10 23.59 13.81 -11.23
C MET A 10 23.84 15.25 -11.68
N ALA A 11 24.12 15.46 -12.99
CA ALA A 11 24.39 16.77 -13.54
C ALA A 11 23.10 17.63 -13.68
N THR A 12 21.95 16.99 -13.80
CA THR A 12 20.64 17.64 -13.96
C THR A 12 19.78 17.66 -12.69
N ALA A 13 20.20 16.96 -11.63
CA ALA A 13 19.57 17.05 -10.33
C ALA A 13 19.85 18.42 -9.72
N ASN A 14 18.88 19.30 -9.74
CA ASN A 14 18.92 20.51 -8.93
C ASN A 14 18.93 20.10 -7.46
N SER A 15 20.02 20.38 -6.76
CA SER A 15 20.20 20.15 -5.33
C SER A 15 19.37 21.15 -4.53
N VAL A 16 18.06 21.02 -4.53
CA VAL A 16 17.18 21.79 -3.67
C VAL A 16 16.16 20.85 -3.06
N GLY A 17 16.42 20.48 -1.82
CA GLY A 17 15.55 19.63 -1.03
C GLY A 17 15.87 18.13 -1.16
N ASP A 18 15.45 17.37 -0.17
CA ASP A 18 15.58 15.91 -0.15
C ASP A 18 14.69 15.30 -1.25
N ASP A 19 15.26 15.06 -2.42
CA ASP A 19 14.55 14.42 -3.53
C ASP A 19 14.33 12.94 -3.25
N ALA A 20 13.09 12.48 -3.39
CA ALA A 20 12.73 11.07 -3.33
C ALA A 20 12.33 10.56 -4.71
N ARG A 21 12.91 9.44 -5.13
CA ARG A 21 12.58 8.79 -6.39
C ARG A 21 11.98 7.42 -6.11
N ILE A 22 10.78 7.19 -6.65
CA ILE A 22 10.03 5.96 -6.47
C ILE A 22 9.82 5.30 -7.81
N VAL A 23 10.05 4.00 -7.89
CA VAL A 23 9.85 3.21 -9.12
C VAL A 23 8.66 2.27 -8.91
N GLY A 24 7.68 2.39 -9.80
CA GLY A 24 6.43 1.64 -9.79
C GLY A 24 5.28 2.39 -9.13
N ALA A 25 4.18 2.57 -9.88
CA ALA A 25 2.97 3.25 -9.43
C ALA A 25 1.85 2.25 -9.06
N GLY A 26 2.19 1.19 -8.34
CA GLY A 26 1.25 0.34 -7.61
C GLY A 26 0.95 0.92 -6.22
N TYR A 27 0.18 0.20 -5.39
CA TYR A 27 -0.20 0.66 -4.05
C TYR A 27 0.99 1.08 -3.20
N THR A 28 2.07 0.29 -3.18
CA THR A 28 3.26 0.58 -2.38
C THR A 28 3.95 1.87 -2.83
N GLY A 29 4.17 2.02 -4.15
CA GLY A 29 4.84 3.21 -4.69
C GLY A 29 4.02 4.47 -4.50
N LEU A 30 2.71 4.42 -4.75
CA LEU A 30 1.80 5.55 -4.54
C LEU A 30 1.71 5.93 -3.06
N SER A 31 1.60 4.96 -2.16
CA SER A 31 1.58 5.21 -0.72
C SER A 31 2.88 5.86 -0.24
N ALA A 32 4.03 5.35 -0.69
CA ALA A 32 5.32 5.95 -0.36
C ALA A 32 5.45 7.37 -0.91
N ALA A 33 5.02 7.60 -2.16
CA ALA A 33 5.04 8.92 -2.78
C ALA A 33 4.20 9.93 -2.02
N LEU A 34 2.97 9.57 -1.66
CA LEU A 34 2.07 10.43 -0.90
C LEU A 34 2.67 10.79 0.46
N ASN A 35 3.10 9.78 1.22
CA ASN A 35 3.66 9.99 2.56
C ASN A 35 4.95 10.84 2.54
N LEU A 36 5.78 10.71 1.51
CA LEU A 36 6.98 11.54 1.37
C LEU A 36 6.64 12.97 0.96
N ALA A 37 5.69 13.15 0.04
CA ALA A 37 5.23 14.47 -0.38
C ALA A 37 4.59 15.25 0.80
N GLU A 38 3.78 14.58 1.63
CA GLU A 38 3.20 15.18 2.84
C GLU A 38 4.27 15.59 3.87
N LYS A 39 5.44 14.95 3.86
CA LYS A 39 6.60 15.32 4.68
C LYS A 39 7.47 16.41 4.06
N GLY A 40 7.10 16.92 2.91
CA GLY A 40 7.79 18.03 2.24
C GLY A 40 8.90 17.61 1.28
N TYR A 41 9.05 16.31 0.99
CA TYR A 41 10.01 15.85 -0.02
C TYR A 41 9.53 16.19 -1.43
N CYS A 42 10.46 16.53 -2.32
CA CYS A 42 10.19 16.59 -3.76
C CYS A 42 10.18 15.17 -4.32
N VAL A 43 9.01 14.66 -4.67
CA VAL A 43 8.84 13.25 -5.06
C VAL A 43 8.69 13.11 -6.56
N THR A 44 9.53 12.25 -7.16
CA THR A 44 9.39 11.78 -8.54
C THR A 44 8.99 10.32 -8.53
N LEU A 45 7.83 10.00 -9.11
CA LEU A 45 7.37 8.62 -9.28
C LEU A 45 7.45 8.22 -10.75
N LEU A 46 8.11 7.10 -11.03
CA LEU A 46 8.29 6.55 -12.37
C LEU A 46 7.48 5.26 -12.51
N GLU A 47 6.69 5.19 -13.57
CA GLU A 47 5.91 4.00 -13.93
C GLU A 47 6.16 3.67 -15.40
N ALA A 48 6.39 2.39 -15.70
CA ALA A 48 6.68 1.94 -17.05
C ALA A 48 5.44 1.89 -17.95
N GLU A 49 4.26 1.71 -17.36
CA GLU A 49 2.99 1.56 -18.09
C GLU A 49 1.99 2.64 -17.65
N LYS A 50 0.98 2.26 -16.87
CA LYS A 50 -0.03 3.16 -16.31
C LYS A 50 -0.07 3.01 -14.79
N VAL A 51 -0.48 4.05 -14.10
CA VAL A 51 -0.74 3.97 -12.65
C VAL A 51 -1.68 2.80 -12.37
N GLY A 52 -1.26 1.92 -11.47
CA GLY A 52 -2.02 0.72 -11.13
C GLY A 52 -2.04 -0.38 -12.19
N TRP A 53 -1.23 -0.33 -13.24
CA TRP A 53 -1.23 -1.32 -14.33
C TRP A 53 -1.09 -2.77 -13.86
N GLY A 54 -0.30 -3.02 -12.84
CA GLY A 54 -0.08 -4.35 -12.28
C GLY A 54 -1.24 -4.87 -11.43
N ALA A 55 -0.94 -5.66 -10.41
CA ALA A 55 -1.93 -6.26 -9.49
C ALA A 55 -2.79 -5.21 -8.77
N SER A 56 -2.27 -4.02 -8.54
CA SER A 56 -2.98 -2.94 -7.86
C SER A 56 -4.24 -2.45 -8.60
N GLY A 57 -4.29 -2.56 -9.92
CA GLY A 57 -5.48 -2.23 -10.71
C GLY A 57 -6.20 -3.45 -11.29
N ARG A 58 -5.76 -4.68 -10.94
CA ARG A 58 -6.31 -5.93 -11.47
C ARG A 58 -6.75 -6.87 -10.35
N ASN A 59 -7.44 -6.33 -9.37
CA ASN A 59 -8.01 -7.05 -8.24
C ASN A 59 -9.51 -6.79 -8.14
N GLY A 60 -10.19 -7.47 -7.22
CA GLY A 60 -11.63 -7.34 -7.05
C GLY A 60 -12.08 -6.10 -6.28
N GLY A 61 -11.16 -5.24 -5.84
CA GLY A 61 -11.46 -4.00 -5.14
C GLY A 61 -11.94 -4.18 -3.70
N GLN A 62 -11.82 -5.37 -3.12
CA GLN A 62 -12.21 -5.60 -1.74
C GLN A 62 -11.22 -4.95 -0.77
N VAL A 63 -11.74 -4.13 0.15
CA VAL A 63 -10.97 -3.53 1.23
C VAL A 63 -11.42 -4.19 2.54
N CYS A 64 -10.81 -5.32 2.85
CA CYS A 64 -11.13 -6.15 4.02
C CYS A 64 -9.93 -6.27 4.95
N PRO A 65 -10.14 -6.37 6.27
CA PRO A 65 -9.07 -6.73 7.18
C PRO A 65 -8.70 -8.20 7.00
N GLY A 66 -7.50 -8.58 7.45
CA GLY A 66 -7.01 -9.95 7.46
C GLY A 66 -5.82 -10.16 6.52
N HIS A 67 -5.43 -11.41 6.42
CA HIS A 67 -4.32 -11.89 5.60
C HIS A 67 -4.81 -13.02 4.70
N ASN A 68 -3.96 -13.50 3.79
CA ASN A 68 -4.26 -14.66 2.94
C ASN A 68 -4.27 -16.00 3.68
N MET A 69 -4.32 -15.97 5.00
CA MET A 69 -4.26 -17.12 5.90
C MET A 69 -5.27 -16.93 7.04
N GLU A 70 -5.91 -18.03 7.44
CA GLU A 70 -6.81 -18.03 8.60
C GLU A 70 -6.08 -17.64 9.89
N TYR A 71 -6.73 -16.86 10.74
CA TYR A 71 -6.13 -16.36 11.99
C TYR A 71 -5.60 -17.49 12.89
N SER A 72 -6.30 -18.61 12.96
CA SER A 72 -5.89 -19.79 13.71
C SER A 72 -4.58 -20.39 13.22
N THR A 73 -4.42 -20.45 11.90
CA THR A 73 -3.18 -20.91 11.26
C THR A 73 -2.05 -19.88 11.47
N LEU A 74 -2.33 -18.60 11.28
CA LEU A 74 -1.38 -17.53 11.53
C LEU A 74 -0.87 -17.55 12.98
N SER A 75 -1.78 -17.73 13.95
CA SER A 75 -1.43 -17.82 15.38
C SER A 75 -0.52 -18.99 15.71
N ARG A 76 -0.69 -20.11 15.00
CA ARG A 76 0.16 -21.29 15.16
C ARG A 76 1.56 -21.07 14.59
N GLU A 77 1.67 -20.38 13.45
CA GLU A 77 2.94 -20.13 12.76
C GLU A 77 3.81 -19.06 13.47
N VAL A 78 3.20 -17.94 13.86
CA VAL A 78 3.93 -16.78 14.39
C VAL A 78 3.68 -16.52 15.89
N GLY A 79 2.85 -17.32 16.53
CA GLY A 79 2.41 -17.14 17.92
C GLY A 79 1.26 -16.13 18.06
N VAL A 80 0.44 -16.30 19.08
CA VAL A 80 -0.79 -15.51 19.30
C VAL A 80 -0.52 -14.00 19.38
N LYS A 81 0.55 -13.59 20.06
CA LYS A 81 0.92 -12.17 20.19
C LYS A 81 1.20 -11.51 18.85
N ASN A 82 1.99 -12.17 18.00
CA ASN A 82 2.36 -11.63 16.69
C ASN A 82 1.17 -11.70 15.72
N ALA A 83 0.38 -12.77 15.78
CA ALA A 83 -0.84 -12.89 14.98
C ALA A 83 -1.84 -11.76 15.30
N LYS A 84 -1.99 -11.44 16.61
CA LYS A 84 -2.83 -10.29 17.01
C LYS A 84 -2.27 -8.97 16.46
N ALA A 85 -0.99 -8.73 16.55
CA ALA A 85 -0.37 -7.50 16.02
C ALA A 85 -0.58 -7.37 14.50
N LEU A 86 -0.42 -8.47 13.75
CA LEU A 86 -0.69 -8.51 12.31
C LEU A 86 -2.17 -8.25 12.00
N TRP A 87 -3.08 -8.82 12.80
CA TRP A 87 -4.50 -8.56 12.66
C TRP A 87 -4.84 -7.09 12.90
N ASP A 88 -4.35 -6.51 14.00
CA ASP A 88 -4.57 -5.10 14.33
C ASP A 88 -4.04 -4.19 13.21
N MET A 89 -2.86 -4.47 12.66
CA MET A 89 -2.29 -3.77 11.51
C MET A 89 -3.19 -3.86 10.26
N SER A 90 -3.86 -4.99 10.04
CA SER A 90 -4.80 -5.14 8.92
C SER A 90 -6.05 -4.27 9.11
N ILE A 91 -6.55 -4.12 10.34
CA ILE A 91 -7.64 -3.20 10.66
C ILE A 91 -7.23 -1.74 10.42
N GLU A 92 -6.02 -1.37 10.87
CA GLU A 92 -5.47 -0.03 10.65
C GLU A 92 -5.34 0.29 9.16
N SER A 93 -4.92 -0.68 8.35
CA SER A 93 -4.78 -0.48 6.90
C SER A 93 -6.13 -0.21 6.21
N VAL A 94 -7.21 -0.88 6.62
CA VAL A 94 -8.57 -0.60 6.14
C VAL A 94 -9.00 0.81 6.55
N THR A 95 -8.70 1.20 7.77
CA THR A 95 -9.01 2.54 8.29
C THR A 95 -8.26 3.62 7.51
N LEU A 96 -6.98 3.40 7.25
CA LEU A 96 -6.14 4.31 6.44
C LEU A 96 -6.72 4.51 5.04
N VAL A 97 -7.11 3.44 4.36
CA VAL A 97 -7.72 3.55 3.01
C VAL A 97 -8.99 4.42 3.06
N LYS A 98 -9.87 4.20 4.05
CA LYS A 98 -11.08 5.01 4.21
C LYS A 98 -10.78 6.47 4.49
N GLN A 99 -9.76 6.74 5.32
CA GLN A 99 -9.31 8.10 5.62
C GLN A 99 -8.79 8.80 4.37
N LEU A 100 -7.95 8.15 3.57
CA LEU A 100 -7.43 8.69 2.31
C LEU A 100 -8.55 9.00 1.31
N ILE A 101 -9.54 8.09 1.17
CA ILE A 101 -10.71 8.32 0.32
C ILE A 101 -11.45 9.59 0.76
N ALA A 102 -11.71 9.75 2.06
CA ALA A 102 -12.40 10.91 2.61
C ALA A 102 -11.57 12.20 2.50
N GLN A 103 -10.29 12.13 2.86
CA GLN A 103 -9.38 13.28 2.85
C GLN A 103 -9.20 13.88 1.45
N HIS A 104 -9.11 13.02 0.44
CA HIS A 104 -8.85 13.43 -0.93
C HIS A 104 -10.11 13.43 -1.82
N ASN A 105 -11.31 13.22 -1.23
CA ASN A 105 -12.58 13.15 -1.95
C ASN A 105 -12.52 12.20 -3.15
N ILE A 106 -11.97 10.99 -2.97
CA ILE A 106 -11.77 10.04 -4.07
C ILE A 106 -13.10 9.43 -4.48
N GLU A 107 -13.52 9.68 -5.71
CA GLU A 107 -14.71 9.06 -6.31
C GLU A 107 -14.40 7.62 -6.74
N CYS A 108 -14.60 6.66 -5.85
CA CYS A 108 -14.27 5.25 -6.06
C CYS A 108 -15.44 4.28 -5.84
N ASP A 109 -16.67 4.79 -5.79
CA ASP A 109 -17.87 3.98 -5.60
C ASP A 109 -17.81 3.09 -4.35
N GLN A 110 -17.21 3.57 -3.27
CA GLN A 110 -17.03 2.82 -2.04
C GLN A 110 -18.37 2.33 -1.50
N LYS A 111 -18.52 1.01 -1.36
CA LYS A 111 -19.67 0.37 -0.69
C LYS A 111 -19.22 -0.17 0.65
N GLN A 112 -20.14 -0.18 1.62
CA GLN A 112 -19.86 -0.76 2.93
C GLN A 112 -20.37 -2.19 3.03
N GLY A 113 -19.56 -3.02 3.70
CA GLY A 113 -19.92 -4.39 4.01
C GLY A 113 -19.38 -5.40 3.00
N VAL A 114 -19.18 -6.61 3.51
CA VAL A 114 -18.81 -7.80 2.76
C VAL A 114 -19.71 -8.92 3.20
N LEU A 115 -20.30 -9.64 2.25
CA LEU A 115 -21.10 -10.82 2.54
C LEU A 115 -20.20 -12.05 2.55
N HIS A 116 -20.08 -12.68 3.72
CA HIS A 116 -19.46 -13.98 3.86
C HIS A 116 -20.55 -15.06 3.90
N VAL A 117 -20.50 -15.97 2.96
CA VAL A 117 -21.47 -17.07 2.87
C VAL A 117 -20.78 -18.37 3.27
N ALA A 118 -21.32 -19.04 4.27
CA ALA A 118 -20.86 -20.36 4.66
C ALA A 118 -21.32 -21.40 3.63
N ALA A 119 -20.38 -22.03 2.95
CA ALA A 119 -20.67 -23.13 1.99
C ALA A 119 -20.94 -24.47 2.67
N LYS A 120 -20.57 -24.61 3.94
CA LYS A 120 -20.75 -25.84 4.75
C LYS A 120 -21.08 -25.45 6.20
N ALA A 121 -21.78 -26.32 6.93
CA ALA A 121 -22.12 -26.11 8.35
C ALA A 121 -20.88 -25.87 9.24
N SER A 122 -19.73 -26.44 8.89
CA SER A 122 -18.46 -26.25 9.58
C SER A 122 -17.79 -24.87 9.35
N HIS A 123 -18.39 -24.04 8.50
CA HIS A 123 -17.89 -22.67 8.22
C HIS A 123 -18.66 -21.59 9.01
N VAL A 124 -19.59 -22.00 9.88
CA VAL A 124 -20.39 -21.12 10.76
C VAL A 124 -19.75 -21.04 12.14
#